data_b5e5ae635061813198ccf674ff217da8
#
_entry.id   b5e5ae635061813198ccf674ff217da8
#
_cell.length_a   1.000
_cell.length_b   1.000
_cell.length_c   1.000
_cell.angle_alpha   90.00
_cell.angle_beta   90.00
_cell.angle_gamma   90.00
#
_symmetry.space_group_name_H-M   'P 1'
#
loop_
_entity.id
_entity.type
_entity.pdbx_description
1 polymer ?
#
loop_
_entity_poly.entity_id
_entity_poly.type
_entity_poly.pdbx_seq_one_letter_code
_entity_poly.pdbx_strand_id
1 'polypeptide(L)'
;MSKKNIQQEGYLDFEAYERAKEPHTRQKASDWRTAIGLQDVDGLKVSDYLKQTAAKHIEGDITIDEARDIIRDYYVSKDSHNRPDIETEEADKVSANIAKLLNEKSFSFTAGEFLNIHRHLFEGVFKHAGEIRPYDITKKEWVLRGDTVLYGRADDIRMALEYDIQQEREFEYKGLSTDEMIAHICHFVSLLW
;
A
#
# COMPACT_ATOMS: atom_id res chain seq x y z
N MET A 1 2.78 -30.91 -11.99
CA MET A 1 3.85 -30.56 -11.06
C MET A 1 3.27 -30.50 -9.66
N SER A 2 3.85 -31.21 -8.71
CA SER A 2 3.24 -31.43 -7.39
C SER A 2 3.27 -30.14 -6.57
N LYS A 3 2.12 -29.73 -5.97
CA LYS A 3 1.92 -28.55 -5.11
C LYS A 3 2.86 -28.50 -3.86
N LYS A 4 3.69 -29.52 -3.63
CA LYS A 4 4.48 -29.72 -2.41
C LYS A 4 5.82 -28.99 -2.33
N ASN A 5 6.31 -28.34 -3.40
CA ASN A 5 7.66 -27.78 -3.43
C ASN A 5 7.72 -26.23 -3.38
N ILE A 6 6.61 -25.53 -3.23
CA ILE A 6 6.58 -24.05 -3.25
C ILE A 6 6.59 -23.46 -1.83
N GLN A 7 6.36 -24.29 -0.81
CA GLN A 7 6.35 -23.88 0.60
C GLN A 7 7.52 -24.51 1.35
N GLN A 8 8.68 -23.88 1.34
CA GLN A 8 9.62 -24.02 2.46
C GLN A 8 9.17 -23.05 3.55
N GLU A 9 9.19 -23.48 4.82
CA GLU A 9 8.74 -22.69 5.97
C GLU A 9 9.33 -21.26 5.91
N GLY A 10 8.44 -20.26 5.82
CA GLY A 10 8.79 -18.84 5.85
C GLY A 10 9.25 -18.20 4.53
N TYR A 11 9.38 -18.95 3.42
CA TYR A 11 9.75 -18.40 2.12
C TYR A 11 8.60 -18.48 1.12
N LEU A 12 8.16 -17.33 0.61
CA LEU A 12 7.19 -17.21 -0.46
C LEU A 12 7.93 -16.95 -1.78
N ASP A 13 7.97 -17.96 -2.65
CA ASP A 13 8.62 -17.86 -3.97
C ASP A 13 7.68 -17.22 -4.99
N PHE A 14 7.68 -15.89 -5.04
CA PHE A 14 6.89 -15.14 -6.02
C PHE A 14 7.29 -15.45 -7.46
N GLU A 15 8.56 -15.69 -7.75
CA GLU A 15 9.02 -15.98 -9.11
C GLU A 15 8.43 -17.28 -9.65
N ALA A 16 8.26 -18.29 -8.78
CA ALA A 16 7.63 -19.54 -9.17
C ALA A 16 6.17 -19.33 -9.56
N TYR A 17 5.44 -18.48 -8.84
CA TYR A 17 4.05 -18.13 -9.16
C TYR A 17 3.95 -17.24 -10.40
N GLU A 18 4.85 -16.29 -10.60
CA GLU A 18 4.88 -15.41 -11.78
C GLU A 18 5.16 -16.20 -13.07
N ARG A 19 5.85 -17.34 -12.99
CA ARG A 19 6.04 -18.28 -14.09
C ARG A 19 4.86 -19.23 -14.32
N ALA A 20 3.83 -19.16 -13.47
CA ALA A 20 2.64 -19.98 -13.63
C ALA A 20 1.93 -19.69 -14.95
N LYS A 21 1.32 -20.72 -15.55
CA LYS A 21 0.58 -20.58 -16.82
C LYS A 21 -0.70 -19.77 -16.69
N GLU A 22 -1.30 -19.80 -15.51
CA GLU A 22 -2.59 -19.16 -15.25
C GLU A 22 -2.44 -17.64 -14.98
N PRO A 23 -3.09 -16.79 -15.80
CA PRO A 23 -2.95 -15.32 -15.67
C PRO A 23 -3.37 -14.80 -14.29
N HIS A 24 -4.42 -15.35 -13.69
CA HIS A 24 -4.92 -14.94 -12.37
C HIS A 24 -3.90 -15.23 -11.25
N THR A 25 -3.23 -16.39 -11.28
CA THR A 25 -2.19 -16.73 -10.31
C THR A 25 -1.01 -15.78 -10.42
N ARG A 26 -0.59 -15.45 -11.65
CA ARG A 26 0.49 -14.47 -11.89
C ARG A 26 0.13 -13.08 -11.38
N GLN A 27 -1.09 -12.62 -11.67
CA GLN A 27 -1.54 -11.29 -11.22
C GLN A 27 -1.56 -11.21 -9.71
N LYS A 28 -2.18 -12.18 -9.02
CA LYS A 28 -2.20 -12.23 -7.55
C LYS A 28 -0.79 -12.24 -6.94
N ALA A 29 0.14 -13.02 -7.53
CA ALA A 29 1.52 -13.06 -7.07
C ALA A 29 2.22 -11.71 -7.24
N SER A 30 2.02 -11.04 -8.37
CA SER A 30 2.53 -9.70 -8.64
C SER A 30 1.97 -8.67 -7.65
N ASP A 31 0.66 -8.71 -7.36
CA ASP A 31 0.01 -7.81 -6.41
C ASP A 31 0.59 -7.96 -5.01
N TRP A 32 0.73 -9.20 -4.51
CA TRP A 32 1.34 -9.47 -3.21
C TRP A 32 2.82 -9.10 -3.15
N ARG A 33 3.58 -9.39 -4.21
CA ARG A 33 4.99 -8.98 -4.29
C ARG A 33 5.13 -7.47 -4.21
N THR A 34 4.30 -6.73 -4.93
CA THR A 34 4.26 -5.26 -4.87
C THR A 34 3.89 -4.79 -3.47
N ALA A 35 2.83 -5.34 -2.88
CA ALA A 35 2.36 -4.96 -1.56
C ALA A 35 3.42 -5.15 -0.47
N ILE A 36 4.09 -6.31 -0.46
CA ILE A 36 5.15 -6.61 0.51
C ILE A 36 6.41 -5.78 0.22
N GLY A 37 6.76 -5.60 -1.05
CA GLY A 37 7.91 -4.80 -1.45
C GLY A 37 7.80 -3.33 -1.03
N LEU A 38 6.60 -2.76 -1.04
CA LEU A 38 6.37 -1.39 -0.56
C LEU A 38 6.64 -1.26 0.95
N GLN A 39 6.31 -2.28 1.77
CA GLN A 39 6.67 -2.25 3.19
C GLN A 39 8.18 -2.29 3.40
N ASP A 40 8.91 -3.07 2.59
CA ASP A 40 10.38 -3.12 2.66
C ASP A 40 11.03 -1.77 2.35
N VAL A 41 10.44 -0.95 1.48
CA VAL A 41 10.92 0.43 1.19
C VAL A 41 10.87 1.30 2.44
N ASP A 42 9.81 1.15 3.26
CA ASP A 42 9.64 1.86 4.52
C ASP A 42 10.42 1.22 5.69
N GLY A 43 11.17 0.16 5.42
CA GLY A 43 11.94 -0.59 6.42
C GLY A 43 11.11 -1.54 7.28
N LEU A 44 9.83 -1.68 6.97
CA LEU A 44 8.91 -2.57 7.70
C LEU A 44 9.07 -4.03 7.24
N LYS A 45 8.79 -4.97 8.13
CA LYS A 45 8.88 -6.40 7.86
C LYS A 45 7.54 -7.09 8.07
N VAL A 46 7.11 -7.80 7.04
CA VAL A 46 5.91 -8.63 7.12
C VAL A 46 6.18 -9.95 7.84
N SER A 47 5.15 -10.48 8.50
CA SER A 47 5.24 -11.77 9.19
C SER A 47 5.21 -12.96 8.22
N ASP A 48 5.70 -14.11 8.69
CA ASP A 48 5.54 -15.37 7.96
C ASP A 48 4.07 -15.80 7.88
N TYR A 49 3.25 -15.37 8.84
CA TYR A 49 1.81 -15.62 8.80
C TYR A 49 1.14 -14.92 7.61
N LEU A 50 1.51 -13.65 7.33
CA LEU A 50 1.06 -12.97 6.12
C LEU A 50 1.48 -13.71 4.86
N LYS A 51 2.75 -14.12 4.77
CA LYS A 51 3.26 -14.84 3.59
C LYS A 51 2.50 -16.13 3.32
N GLN A 52 2.17 -16.89 4.37
CA GLN A 52 1.36 -18.11 4.26
C GLN A 52 -0.07 -17.80 3.81
N THR A 53 -0.65 -16.73 4.32
CA THR A 53 -2.00 -16.27 3.93
C THR A 53 -2.01 -15.79 2.47
N ALA A 54 -0.98 -15.05 2.04
CA ALA A 54 -0.79 -14.63 0.66
C ALA A 54 -0.68 -15.84 -0.29
N ALA A 55 0.09 -16.87 0.09
CA ALA A 55 0.19 -18.11 -0.69
C ALA A 55 -1.19 -18.77 -0.91
N LYS A 56 -2.02 -18.89 0.12
CA LYS A 56 -3.38 -19.45 0.01
C LYS A 56 -4.25 -18.64 -0.96
N HIS A 57 -4.16 -17.29 -0.91
CA HIS A 57 -4.89 -16.45 -1.85
C HIS A 57 -4.38 -16.60 -3.28
N ILE A 58 -3.06 -16.64 -3.50
CA ILE A 58 -2.45 -16.84 -4.82
C ILE A 58 -2.90 -18.18 -5.41
N GLU A 59 -2.91 -19.24 -4.61
CA GLU A 59 -3.35 -20.60 -5.01
C GLU A 59 -4.86 -20.72 -5.23
N GLY A 60 -5.64 -19.73 -4.77
CA GLY A 60 -7.08 -19.68 -4.94
C GLY A 60 -7.86 -20.44 -3.86
N ASP A 61 -7.21 -20.79 -2.77
CA ASP A 61 -7.84 -21.48 -1.63
C ASP A 61 -8.73 -20.52 -0.81
N ILE A 62 -8.41 -19.22 -0.85
CA ILE A 62 -9.19 -18.15 -0.21
C ILE A 62 -9.30 -16.93 -1.13
N THR A 63 -10.31 -16.10 -0.89
CA THR A 63 -10.47 -14.77 -1.53
C THR A 63 -9.58 -13.73 -0.87
N ILE A 64 -9.44 -12.55 -1.49
CA ILE A 64 -8.66 -11.45 -0.90
C ILE A 64 -9.36 -10.89 0.37
N ASP A 65 -10.69 -10.88 0.40
CA ASP A 65 -11.42 -10.44 1.58
C ASP A 65 -11.23 -11.41 2.75
N GLU A 66 -11.30 -12.73 2.50
CA GLU A 66 -10.99 -13.74 3.50
C GLU A 66 -9.53 -13.63 3.99
N ALA A 67 -8.57 -13.32 3.11
CA ALA A 67 -7.18 -13.12 3.50
C ALA A 67 -7.05 -11.92 4.46
N ARG A 68 -7.73 -10.80 4.17
CA ARG A 68 -7.76 -9.61 5.05
C ARG A 68 -8.40 -9.93 6.41
N ASP A 69 -9.51 -10.66 6.43
CA ASP A 69 -10.18 -11.07 7.65
C ASP A 69 -9.30 -11.97 8.50
N ILE A 70 -8.63 -12.95 7.90
CA ILE A 70 -7.67 -13.84 8.57
C ILE A 70 -6.54 -13.05 9.22
N ILE A 71 -5.96 -12.06 8.52
CA ILE A 71 -4.90 -11.21 9.07
C ILE A 71 -5.42 -10.37 10.24
N ARG A 72 -6.58 -9.72 10.07
CA ARG A 72 -7.22 -8.94 11.14
C ARG A 72 -7.45 -9.80 12.39
N ASP A 73 -8.06 -10.96 12.23
CA ASP A 73 -8.45 -11.85 13.33
C ASP A 73 -7.23 -12.44 14.04
N TYR A 74 -6.13 -12.68 13.30
CA TYR A 74 -4.85 -13.09 13.89
C TYR A 74 -4.34 -12.06 14.92
N TYR A 75 -4.40 -10.76 14.60
CA TYR A 75 -3.92 -9.72 15.50
C TYR A 75 -4.91 -9.40 16.63
N VAL A 76 -6.21 -9.58 16.43
CA VAL A 76 -7.24 -9.43 17.47
C VAL A 76 -7.15 -10.56 18.51
N SER A 77 -6.86 -11.79 18.07
CA SER A 77 -6.83 -12.98 18.94
C SER A 77 -5.55 -13.12 19.77
N LYS A 78 -4.48 -12.37 19.48
CA LYS A 78 -3.23 -12.45 20.22
C LYS A 78 -3.31 -11.71 21.54
N ASP A 79 -3.03 -12.44 22.63
CA ASP A 79 -2.84 -11.85 23.96
C ASP A 79 -1.73 -10.80 23.93
N SER A 80 -1.92 -9.73 24.74
CA SER A 80 -1.00 -8.58 24.83
C SER A 80 0.47 -8.94 25.12
N HIS A 81 0.75 -10.14 25.63
CA HIS A 81 2.09 -10.62 25.96
C HIS A 81 2.82 -11.31 24.79
N ASN A 82 2.10 -11.65 23.70
CA ASN A 82 2.63 -12.31 22.52
C ASN A 82 2.36 -11.51 21.23
N ARG A 83 2.06 -10.21 21.33
CA ARG A 83 1.90 -9.39 20.15
C ARG A 83 3.23 -9.27 19.42
N PRO A 84 3.23 -9.53 18.10
CA PRO A 84 4.32 -9.08 17.24
C PRO A 84 4.49 -7.58 17.41
N ASP A 85 5.64 -7.07 17.03
CA ASP A 85 5.91 -5.65 16.96
C ASP A 85 4.76 -4.92 16.25
N ILE A 86 4.40 -3.74 16.73
CA ILE A 86 3.34 -2.89 16.13
C ILE A 86 3.63 -2.66 14.64
N GLU A 87 4.88 -2.47 14.28
CA GLU A 87 5.34 -2.29 12.90
C GLU A 87 5.04 -3.52 12.02
N THR A 88 5.17 -4.74 12.55
CA THR A 88 4.82 -5.96 11.81
C THR A 88 3.31 -6.11 11.63
N GLU A 89 2.50 -5.73 12.63
CA GLU A 89 1.03 -5.70 12.50
C GLU A 89 0.59 -4.71 11.42
N GLU A 90 1.17 -3.51 11.43
CA GLU A 90 0.93 -2.50 10.40
C GLU A 90 1.31 -3.02 9.01
N ALA A 91 2.54 -3.53 8.85
CA ALA A 91 3.02 -4.06 7.58
C ALA A 91 2.11 -5.15 7.01
N ASP A 92 1.65 -6.08 7.84
CA ASP A 92 0.77 -7.17 7.41
C ASP A 92 -0.61 -6.66 6.95
N LYS A 93 -1.23 -5.78 7.75
CA LYS A 93 -2.54 -5.22 7.42
C LYS A 93 -2.49 -4.35 6.17
N VAL A 94 -1.50 -3.47 6.06
CA VAL A 94 -1.32 -2.58 4.90
C VAL A 94 -1.01 -3.41 3.65
N SER A 95 -0.17 -4.45 3.73
CA SER A 95 0.09 -5.33 2.58
C SER A 95 -1.18 -6.00 2.07
N ALA A 96 -2.03 -6.52 2.96
CA ALA A 96 -3.29 -7.13 2.57
C ALA A 96 -4.25 -6.11 1.92
N ASN A 97 -4.29 -4.88 2.44
CA ASN A 97 -5.07 -3.79 1.88
C ASN A 97 -4.57 -3.36 0.50
N ILE A 98 -3.24 -3.25 0.30
CA ILE A 98 -2.63 -2.95 -1.01
C ILE A 98 -2.97 -4.05 -2.02
N ALA A 99 -2.81 -5.32 -1.66
CA ALA A 99 -3.12 -6.43 -2.54
C ALA A 99 -4.59 -6.42 -2.98
N LYS A 100 -5.51 -5.99 -2.11
CA LYS A 100 -6.91 -5.79 -2.48
C LYS A 100 -7.09 -4.63 -3.45
N LEU A 101 -6.49 -3.45 -3.16
CA LEU A 101 -6.59 -2.26 -4.02
C LEU A 101 -6.06 -2.51 -5.43
N LEU A 102 -4.94 -3.22 -5.58
CA LEU A 102 -4.38 -3.57 -6.88
C LEU A 102 -5.30 -4.47 -7.73
N ASN A 103 -6.23 -5.19 -7.10
CA ASN A 103 -7.27 -5.98 -7.77
C ASN A 103 -8.50 -5.16 -8.19
N GLU A 104 -8.68 -3.95 -7.66
CA GLU A 104 -9.79 -3.08 -8.02
C GLU A 104 -9.54 -2.48 -9.41
N LYS A 105 -10.57 -2.54 -10.27
CA LYS A 105 -10.46 -2.09 -11.67
C LYS A 105 -11.01 -0.69 -11.90
N SER A 106 -11.65 -0.12 -10.89
CA SER A 106 -12.24 1.21 -10.97
C SER A 106 -11.31 2.22 -10.30
N PHE A 107 -10.94 3.24 -11.04
CA PHE A 107 -10.15 4.35 -10.54
C PHE A 107 -10.72 5.65 -11.11
N SER A 108 -10.92 6.64 -10.26
CA SER A 108 -11.27 8.00 -10.67
C SER A 108 -10.20 8.98 -10.17
N PHE A 109 -9.67 9.78 -11.08
CA PHE A 109 -8.61 10.73 -10.72
C PHE A 109 -9.24 11.99 -10.07
N THR A 110 -9.58 11.88 -8.78
CA THR A 110 -10.23 12.92 -7.98
C THR A 110 -9.66 12.97 -6.57
N ALA A 111 -9.78 14.13 -5.90
CA ALA A 111 -9.40 14.27 -4.49
C ALA A 111 -10.17 13.30 -3.57
N GLY A 112 -11.45 13.04 -3.89
CA GLY A 112 -12.24 12.05 -3.18
C GLY A 112 -11.68 10.64 -3.28
N GLU A 113 -11.23 10.25 -4.49
CA GLU A 113 -10.61 8.94 -4.70
C GLU A 113 -9.25 8.85 -4.01
N PHE A 114 -8.44 9.90 -4.02
CA PHE A 114 -7.19 9.93 -3.28
C PHE A 114 -7.41 9.67 -1.77
N LEU A 115 -8.39 10.32 -1.16
CA LEU A 115 -8.77 10.08 0.23
C LEU A 115 -9.36 8.68 0.45
N ASN A 116 -10.08 8.14 -0.53
CA ASN A 116 -10.62 6.79 -0.48
C ASN A 116 -9.50 5.74 -0.53
N ILE A 117 -8.50 5.92 -1.39
CA ILE A 117 -7.30 5.07 -1.42
C ILE A 117 -6.59 5.12 -0.07
N HIS A 118 -6.36 6.29 0.52
CA HIS A 118 -5.76 6.43 1.85
C HIS A 118 -6.60 5.69 2.92
N ARG A 119 -7.93 5.78 2.83
CA ARG A 119 -8.82 5.03 3.74
C ARG A 119 -8.64 3.53 3.58
N HIS A 120 -8.67 3.01 2.36
CA HIS A 120 -8.55 1.57 2.10
C HIS A 120 -7.17 1.02 2.47
N LEU A 121 -6.09 1.82 2.26
CA LEU A 121 -4.73 1.44 2.66
C LEU A 121 -4.60 1.24 4.16
N PHE A 122 -5.17 2.16 4.95
CA PHE A 122 -4.96 2.22 6.39
C PHE A 122 -6.18 1.79 7.22
N GLU A 123 -7.21 1.22 6.58
CA GLU A 123 -8.36 0.64 7.26
C GLU A 123 -7.92 -0.46 8.23
N GLY A 124 -8.36 -0.32 9.50
CA GLY A 124 -7.98 -1.25 10.57
C GLY A 124 -6.56 -1.07 11.11
N VAL A 125 -5.83 -0.04 10.63
CA VAL A 125 -4.50 0.37 11.10
C VAL A 125 -4.61 1.70 11.85
N PHE A 126 -5.07 2.75 11.19
CA PHE A 126 -5.20 4.09 11.78
C PHE A 126 -6.66 4.53 11.88
N LYS A 127 -7.01 5.18 13.00
CA LYS A 127 -8.36 5.72 13.22
C LYS A 127 -8.73 6.84 12.25
N HIS A 128 -7.73 7.56 11.74
CA HIS A 128 -7.89 8.70 10.82
C HIS A 128 -7.74 8.31 9.34
N ALA A 129 -7.81 7.02 9.02
CA ALA A 129 -7.70 6.54 7.65
C ALA A 129 -8.72 7.22 6.73
N GLY A 130 -8.25 7.87 5.66
CA GLY A 130 -9.06 8.63 4.71
C GLY A 130 -9.52 10.00 5.20
N GLU A 131 -8.98 10.49 6.29
CA GLU A 131 -9.31 11.81 6.84
C GLU A 131 -8.17 12.80 6.63
N ILE A 132 -8.50 14.03 6.28
CA ILE A 132 -7.56 15.15 6.30
C ILE A 132 -7.36 15.55 7.75
N ARG A 133 -6.11 15.74 8.17
CA ARG A 133 -5.79 16.19 9.53
C ARG A 133 -6.46 17.54 9.83
N PRO A 134 -7.03 17.72 11.05
CA PRO A 134 -7.67 18.98 11.45
C PRO A 134 -6.72 19.95 12.18
N TYR A 135 -5.40 19.73 12.14
CA TYR A 135 -4.40 20.56 12.84
C TYR A 135 -3.14 20.71 11.98
N ASP A 136 -2.43 21.81 12.19
CA ASP A 136 -1.16 22.08 11.54
C ASP A 136 -0.07 21.20 12.13
N ILE A 137 0.85 20.73 11.28
CA ILE A 137 1.99 19.92 11.68
C ILE A 137 3.30 20.54 11.19
N THR A 138 4.34 20.29 11.96
CA THR A 138 5.72 20.52 11.58
C THR A 138 6.51 19.26 11.85
N LYS A 139 7.51 18.97 11.03
CA LYS A 139 8.35 17.79 11.19
C LYS A 139 9.80 18.15 10.95
N LYS A 140 10.68 17.62 11.81
CA LYS A 140 12.12 17.70 11.58
C LYS A 140 12.53 16.55 10.68
N GLU A 141 13.07 16.88 9.52
CA GLU A 141 13.50 15.88 8.57
C GLU A 141 15.02 15.69 8.62
N TRP A 142 15.46 14.43 8.75
CA TRP A 142 16.87 14.09 8.78
C TRP A 142 17.60 14.47 7.48
N VAL A 143 16.93 14.38 6.33
CA VAL A 143 17.46 14.78 5.01
C VAL A 143 17.78 16.27 4.93
N LEU A 144 17.12 17.09 5.74
CA LEU A 144 17.35 18.52 5.87
C LEU A 144 18.30 18.85 7.04
N ARG A 145 19.11 17.88 7.50
CA ARG A 145 20.04 18.02 8.62
C ARG A 145 19.38 18.49 9.93
N GLY A 146 18.10 18.15 10.09
CA GLY A 146 17.31 18.48 11.27
C GLY A 146 16.56 19.81 11.20
N ASP A 147 16.57 20.48 10.06
CA ASP A 147 15.69 21.63 9.83
C ASP A 147 14.21 21.19 9.81
N THR A 148 13.35 22.13 10.18
CA THR A 148 11.91 21.90 10.29
C THR A 148 11.22 22.14 8.95
N VAL A 149 10.44 21.18 8.50
CA VAL A 149 9.49 21.35 7.38
C VAL A 149 8.17 21.89 7.93
N LEU A 150 7.69 22.97 7.33
CA LEU A 150 6.35 23.48 7.54
C LEU A 150 5.44 22.85 6.47
N TYR A 151 4.53 22.02 6.90
CA TYR A 151 3.50 21.48 6.01
C TYR A 151 2.40 22.50 5.74
N GLY A 152 1.65 22.33 4.67
CA GLY A 152 0.48 23.16 4.38
C GLY A 152 -0.47 23.23 5.59
N ARG A 153 -1.18 24.35 5.74
CA ARG A 153 -2.14 24.53 6.82
C ARG A 153 -3.27 23.52 6.69
N ALA A 154 -3.75 22.99 7.81
CA ALA A 154 -4.82 22.01 7.85
C ALA A 154 -6.07 22.45 7.10
N ASP A 155 -6.45 23.73 7.26
CA ASP A 155 -7.63 24.32 6.62
C ASP A 155 -7.51 24.41 5.08
N ASP A 156 -6.29 24.45 4.56
CA ASP A 156 -6.02 24.65 3.13
C ASP A 156 -5.83 23.31 2.38
N ILE A 157 -5.59 22.20 3.09
CA ILE A 157 -5.22 20.90 2.49
C ILE A 157 -6.24 20.44 1.46
N ARG A 158 -7.55 20.51 1.77
CA ARG A 158 -8.59 20.06 0.83
C ARG A 158 -8.56 20.86 -0.45
N MET A 159 -8.47 22.17 -0.35
CA MET A 159 -8.45 23.05 -1.51
C MET A 159 -7.19 22.86 -2.34
N ALA A 160 -6.02 22.70 -1.69
CA ALA A 160 -4.76 22.41 -2.35
C ALA A 160 -4.82 21.07 -3.11
N LEU A 161 -5.30 20.00 -2.45
CA LEU A 161 -5.46 18.68 -3.06
C LEU A 161 -6.39 18.72 -4.28
N GLU A 162 -7.53 19.40 -4.17
CA GLU A 162 -8.47 19.54 -5.28
C GLU A 162 -7.86 20.32 -6.44
N TYR A 163 -7.10 21.39 -6.14
CA TYR A 163 -6.39 22.19 -7.13
C TYR A 163 -5.30 21.39 -7.85
N ASP A 164 -4.43 20.71 -7.11
CA ASP A 164 -3.31 19.94 -7.67
C ASP A 164 -3.82 18.80 -8.57
N ILE A 165 -4.84 18.06 -8.12
CA ILE A 165 -5.49 17.02 -8.93
C ILE A 165 -6.15 17.59 -10.18
N GLN A 166 -6.77 18.78 -10.09
CA GLN A 166 -7.35 19.43 -11.27
C GLN A 166 -6.25 19.84 -12.27
N GLN A 167 -5.15 20.43 -11.80
CA GLN A 167 -4.01 20.78 -12.65
C GLN A 167 -3.43 19.54 -13.36
N GLU A 168 -3.29 18.43 -12.65
CA GLU A 168 -2.80 17.19 -13.23
C GLU A 168 -3.76 16.59 -14.26
N ARG A 169 -5.06 16.68 -14.05
CA ARG A 169 -6.07 16.25 -15.04
C ARG A 169 -6.04 17.04 -16.34
N GLU A 170 -5.64 18.30 -16.26
CA GLU A 170 -5.55 19.21 -17.42
C GLU A 170 -4.17 19.17 -18.06
N PHE A 171 -3.20 18.50 -17.43
CA PHE A 171 -1.85 18.40 -17.93
C PHE A 171 -1.77 17.54 -19.20
N GLU A 172 -1.10 18.07 -20.22
CA GLU A 172 -0.96 17.37 -21.50
C GLU A 172 0.38 16.61 -21.58
N TYR A 173 0.33 15.31 -21.47
CA TYR A 173 1.50 14.40 -21.58
C TYR A 173 1.99 14.20 -23.01
N LYS A 174 1.20 14.62 -24.01
CA LYS A 174 1.51 14.41 -25.42
C LYS A 174 2.78 15.14 -25.84
N GLY A 175 3.72 14.42 -26.38
CA GLY A 175 4.99 14.97 -26.89
C GLY A 175 6.12 15.00 -25.86
N LEU A 176 5.87 14.60 -24.62
CA LEU A 176 6.92 14.44 -23.61
C LEU A 176 7.68 13.14 -23.82
N SER A 177 8.98 13.18 -23.53
CA SER A 177 9.79 11.97 -23.35
C SER A 177 9.43 11.22 -22.07
N THR A 178 9.84 9.97 -21.96
CA THR A 178 9.63 9.17 -20.74
C THR A 178 10.23 9.84 -19.50
N ASP A 179 11.43 10.40 -19.62
CA ASP A 179 12.11 11.08 -18.51
C ASP A 179 11.37 12.33 -18.05
N GLU A 180 10.83 13.13 -18.99
CA GLU A 180 10.01 14.30 -18.68
C GLU A 180 8.70 13.89 -18.00
N MET A 181 8.03 12.82 -18.46
CA MET A 181 6.85 12.28 -17.81
C MET A 181 7.13 11.82 -16.39
N ILE A 182 8.22 11.07 -16.18
CA ILE A 182 8.63 10.60 -14.87
C ILE A 182 8.92 11.79 -13.94
N ALA A 183 9.69 12.78 -14.40
CA ALA A 183 10.01 13.97 -13.61
C ALA A 183 8.75 14.74 -13.22
N HIS A 184 7.79 14.90 -14.14
CA HIS A 184 6.51 15.56 -13.86
C HIS A 184 5.69 14.79 -12.81
N ILE A 185 5.54 13.47 -12.97
CA ILE A 185 4.79 12.63 -12.03
C ILE A 185 5.45 12.65 -10.64
N CYS A 186 6.78 12.57 -10.56
CA CYS A 186 7.50 12.70 -9.29
C CYS A 186 7.23 14.05 -8.61
N HIS A 187 7.23 15.13 -9.39
CA HIS A 187 6.90 16.46 -8.86
C HIS A 187 5.45 16.51 -8.35
N PHE A 188 4.49 16.06 -9.16
CA PHE A 188 3.07 16.01 -8.75
C PHE A 188 2.88 15.21 -7.46
N VAL A 189 3.45 13.99 -7.38
CA VAL A 189 3.33 13.17 -6.17
C VAL A 189 3.95 13.88 -4.96
N SER A 190 5.05 14.62 -5.13
CA SER A 190 5.68 15.37 -4.03
C SER A 190 4.82 16.53 -3.48
N LEU A 191 3.83 17.02 -4.24
CA LEU A 191 2.90 18.05 -3.77
C LEU A 191 1.78 17.48 -2.88
N LEU A 192 1.51 16.17 -2.98
CA LEU A 192 0.45 15.49 -2.24
C LEU A 192 0.85 15.07 -0.82
N TRP A 193 2.12 15.31 -0.41
CA TRP A 193 2.68 14.90 0.89
C TRP A 193 2.83 16.03 1.89
#